data_46d462785a1f4520d7fe862d589b6b68
#
_entry.id   46d462785a1f4520d7fe862d589b6b68
#
_cell.length_a   1.000
_cell.length_b   1.000
_cell.length_c   1.000
_cell.angle_alpha   90.00
_cell.angle_beta   90.00
_cell.angle_gamma   90.00
#
_symmetry.space_group_name_H-M   'P 1'
#
loop_
_entity.id
_entity.type
_entity.pdbx_description
1 polymer ?
#
loop_
_entity_poly.entity_id
_entity_poly.type
_entity_poly.pdbx_seq_one_letter_code
_entity_poly.pdbx_strand_id
1 'polypeptide(L)'
;MEMRSNKNIRIGDVLQELGYINEDQINQAVAYQKENKGVRLGAALIALGFITEKQMLEALGKRLNYEVVNISDLSVDVKAVEMIPRVLAEKYNMMGYKVEDTMYYLLVDDPLNFYGIEDIRQIVGREVHISLCEKAPLENSIQYYYSEVSARQAAQKASANTTQTSEVMEISVEEGDDDTPIINLFNSLLVRAYNSNASDIHIEPFENHTSVRMRMDGVICDFMTLQKNIHNSLLARIKILGDLDIAERRIPQDGHFRINIEGVNLNVRVSVIPTVFGEKAVLRLLASAGSIDHMGTFGMTDRNYKLVMRMLQSPNGIIYLTGPTGSGKSTTLYMILEELAKRSVNISTIEDPVEKNVPKLNQMQVNNTAGLTFEVGLCALLRQDPDIIMVGETRDAETASISVRAAITGHLVLSTLHTNDAASSVVRLADMGVEPYMIASSLVGIVAQRLVRKVCPFCGEWGPMTEQEEAIAGVHFPQIMHAKGCRQCNNTGYKGRISIHEILMIDKKVREMITKGASVEEIKDYAVQEQGMSTLKKSALELVENGTTTVDELLRVSYYD
;
A
#
# COMPACT_ATOMS: atom_id res chain seq x y z
N MET A 1 31.72 39.11 21.86
CA MET A 1 30.33 39.59 21.95
C MET A 1 29.54 38.47 22.55
N GLU A 2 29.23 38.56 23.86
CA GLU A 2 28.66 37.46 24.68
C GLU A 2 27.29 37.05 24.15
N MET A 3 27.12 35.76 23.84
CA MET A 3 25.81 35.16 23.59
C MET A 3 25.02 35.11 24.90
N ARG A 4 24.12 36.06 25.08
CA ARG A 4 23.09 35.98 26.13
C ARG A 4 22.20 34.78 25.87
N SER A 5 22.13 33.87 26.80
CA SER A 5 21.23 32.71 26.79
C SER A 5 19.77 33.14 26.64
N ASN A 6 19.14 32.78 25.54
CA ASN A 6 17.75 33.07 25.16
C ASN A 6 16.69 32.31 26.00
N LYS A 7 17.08 31.69 27.11
CA LYS A 7 16.20 30.82 27.94
C LYS A 7 14.97 31.50 28.56
N ASN A 8 14.89 32.84 28.60
CA ASN A 8 13.81 33.58 29.23
C ASN A 8 12.77 34.18 28.28
N ILE A 9 12.91 34.01 26.96
CA ILE A 9 11.95 34.55 25.98
C ILE A 9 10.73 33.62 25.90
N ARG A 10 9.51 34.16 25.93
CA ARG A 10 8.29 33.37 25.77
C ARG A 10 8.18 32.87 24.34
N ILE A 11 7.66 31.68 24.14
CA ILE A 11 7.54 31.10 22.78
C ILE A 11 6.66 31.92 21.86
N GLY A 12 5.62 32.58 22.40
CA GLY A 12 4.78 33.52 21.65
C GLY A 12 5.58 34.69 21.06
N ASP A 13 6.53 35.25 21.82
CA ASP A 13 7.37 36.35 21.36
C ASP A 13 8.31 35.90 20.22
N VAL A 14 8.84 34.66 20.30
CA VAL A 14 9.67 34.08 19.24
C VAL A 14 8.86 33.85 17.96
N LEU A 15 7.63 33.35 18.08
CA LEU A 15 6.74 33.15 16.93
C LEU A 15 6.36 34.47 16.25
N GLN A 16 6.15 35.54 17.04
CA GLN A 16 5.92 36.90 16.52
C GLN A 16 7.17 37.47 15.84
N GLU A 17 8.35 37.29 16.43
CA GLU A 17 9.63 37.72 15.87
C GLU A 17 9.92 37.03 14.51
N LEU A 18 9.50 35.75 14.35
CA LEU A 18 9.57 34.99 13.11
C LEU A 18 8.46 35.36 12.10
N GLY A 19 7.49 36.22 12.51
CA GLY A 19 6.40 36.66 11.65
C GLY A 19 5.31 35.60 11.41
N TYR A 20 5.25 34.54 12.21
CA TYR A 20 4.27 33.46 12.04
C TYR A 20 2.91 33.77 12.64
N ILE A 21 2.85 34.61 13.69
CA ILE A 21 1.60 35.00 14.38
C ILE A 21 1.63 36.49 14.79
N ASN A 22 0.44 37.01 15.01
CA ASN A 22 0.23 38.35 15.58
C ASN A 22 -0.29 38.25 17.02
N GLU A 23 -0.44 39.43 17.68
CA GLU A 23 -0.89 39.53 19.08
C GLU A 23 -2.33 39.03 19.27
N ASP A 24 -3.21 39.26 18.29
CA ASP A 24 -4.60 38.81 18.34
C ASP A 24 -4.71 37.29 18.33
N GLN A 25 -3.89 36.63 17.51
CA GLN A 25 -3.83 35.16 17.44
C GLN A 25 -3.27 34.52 18.72
N ILE A 26 -2.31 35.19 19.39
CA ILE A 26 -1.83 34.75 20.70
C ILE A 26 -2.99 34.84 21.73
N ASN A 27 -3.73 35.96 21.75
CA ASN A 27 -4.84 36.14 22.65
C ASN A 27 -5.95 35.10 22.45
N GLN A 28 -6.27 34.76 21.20
CA GLN A 28 -7.21 33.68 20.88
C GLN A 28 -6.70 32.31 21.35
N ALA A 29 -5.41 31.99 21.16
CA ALA A 29 -4.83 30.73 21.63
C ALA A 29 -4.80 30.65 23.16
N VAL A 30 -4.57 31.78 23.88
CA VAL A 30 -4.65 31.83 25.34
C VAL A 30 -6.10 31.67 25.83
N ALA A 31 -7.08 32.20 25.11
CA ALA A 31 -8.50 31.96 25.41
C ALA A 31 -8.85 30.48 25.25
N TYR A 32 -8.40 29.85 24.13
CA TYR A 32 -8.57 28.41 23.89
C TYR A 32 -7.96 27.55 25.01
N GLN A 33 -6.78 27.92 25.51
CA GLN A 33 -6.15 27.22 26.65
C GLN A 33 -6.96 27.31 27.96
N LYS A 34 -7.64 28.42 28.20
CA LYS A 34 -8.50 28.59 29.41
C LYS A 34 -9.70 27.65 29.35
N GLU A 35 -10.26 27.43 28.16
CA GLU A 35 -11.39 26.53 27.96
C GLU A 35 -10.92 25.05 27.95
N ASN A 36 -9.72 24.77 27.46
CA ASN A 36 -9.14 23.43 27.34
C ASN A 36 -7.94 23.28 28.29
N LYS A 37 -8.20 23.01 29.56
CA LYS A 37 -7.15 22.90 30.60
C LYS A 37 -6.13 21.83 30.28
N GLY A 38 -4.84 22.20 30.31
CA GLY A 38 -3.70 21.30 30.05
C GLY A 38 -3.10 21.38 28.65
N VAL A 39 -3.72 22.10 27.72
CA VAL A 39 -3.18 22.31 26.37
C VAL A 39 -2.09 23.38 26.41
N ARG A 40 -0.90 23.08 25.85
CA ARG A 40 0.21 24.04 25.71
C ARG A 40 -0.12 25.10 24.63
N LEU A 41 0.46 26.30 24.72
CA LEU A 41 0.21 27.41 23.76
C LEU A 41 0.48 27.00 22.31
N GLY A 42 1.59 26.29 22.06
CA GLY A 42 1.91 25.79 20.71
C GLY A 42 0.86 24.84 20.14
N ALA A 43 0.38 23.90 20.95
CA ALA A 43 -0.68 22.99 20.55
C ALA A 43 -2.02 23.71 20.29
N ALA A 44 -2.33 24.74 21.07
CA ALA A 44 -3.51 25.58 20.83
C ALA A 44 -3.41 26.35 19.51
N LEU A 45 -2.25 26.93 19.21
CA LEU A 45 -2.00 27.66 17.95
C LEU A 45 -2.11 26.74 16.72
N ILE A 46 -1.60 25.50 16.82
CA ILE A 46 -1.71 24.49 15.75
C ILE A 46 -3.19 24.06 15.59
N ALA A 47 -3.89 23.77 16.69
CA ALA A 47 -5.31 23.37 16.66
C ALA A 47 -6.22 24.45 16.06
N LEU A 48 -5.90 25.73 16.26
CA LEU A 48 -6.60 26.87 15.66
C LEU A 48 -6.16 27.16 14.21
N GLY A 49 -5.18 26.42 13.68
CA GLY A 49 -4.69 26.58 12.32
C GLY A 49 -3.85 27.84 12.08
N PHE A 50 -3.35 28.50 13.14
CA PHE A 50 -2.55 29.72 13.00
C PHE A 50 -1.10 29.44 12.63
N ILE A 51 -0.56 28.28 13.03
CA ILE A 51 0.78 27.83 12.67
C ILE A 51 0.79 26.35 12.33
N THR A 52 1.79 25.91 11.57
CA THR A 52 2.09 24.50 11.33
C THR A 52 3.00 23.92 12.43
N GLU A 53 3.05 22.60 12.54
CA GLU A 53 3.98 21.90 13.44
C GLU A 53 5.44 22.29 13.13
N LYS A 54 5.82 22.36 11.86
CA LYS A 54 7.14 22.80 11.42
C LYS A 54 7.51 24.20 11.92
N GLN A 55 6.61 25.18 11.78
CA GLN A 55 6.81 26.54 12.29
C GLN A 55 6.99 26.58 13.80
N MET A 56 6.25 25.72 14.52
CA MET A 56 6.41 25.59 15.98
C MET A 56 7.78 25.02 16.35
N LEU A 57 8.25 23.98 15.64
CA LEU A 57 9.56 23.39 15.84
C LEU A 57 10.69 24.38 15.53
N GLU A 58 10.58 25.18 14.45
CA GLU A 58 11.53 26.25 14.14
C GLU A 58 11.64 27.30 15.26
N ALA A 59 10.50 27.69 15.84
CA ALA A 59 10.49 28.63 16.97
C ALA A 59 11.11 28.02 18.24
N LEU A 60 10.83 26.73 18.52
CA LEU A 60 11.45 26.00 19.63
C LEU A 60 12.94 25.80 19.42
N GLY A 61 13.37 25.45 18.20
CA GLY A 61 14.75 25.31 17.82
C GLY A 61 15.54 26.62 18.05
N LYS A 62 15.00 27.75 17.57
CA LYS A 62 15.60 29.09 17.80
C LYS A 62 15.70 29.42 19.29
N ARG A 63 14.65 29.10 20.07
CA ARG A 63 14.61 29.39 21.51
C ARG A 63 15.61 28.55 22.32
N LEU A 64 15.72 27.26 22.00
CA LEU A 64 16.49 26.29 22.76
C LEU A 64 17.89 26.05 22.17
N ASN A 65 18.19 26.65 21.03
CA ASN A 65 19.38 26.46 20.24
C ASN A 65 19.56 24.99 19.80
N TYR A 66 18.48 24.38 19.34
CA TYR A 66 18.45 23.06 18.74
C TYR A 66 18.23 23.18 17.23
N GLU A 67 18.88 22.30 16.48
CA GLU A 67 18.70 22.21 15.04
C GLU A 67 17.37 21.51 14.72
N VAL A 68 16.61 22.07 13.75
CA VAL A 68 15.42 21.43 13.19
C VAL A 68 15.83 20.72 11.90
N VAL A 69 15.62 19.41 11.89
CA VAL A 69 16.05 18.54 10.78
C VAL A 69 14.88 17.84 10.15
N ASN A 70 14.98 17.61 8.86
CA ASN A 70 14.07 16.69 8.19
C ASN A 70 14.68 15.28 8.22
N ILE A 71 13.95 14.32 8.78
CA ILE A 71 14.43 12.93 8.92
C ILE A 71 14.82 12.33 7.56
N SER A 72 14.15 12.75 6.49
CA SER A 72 14.42 12.27 5.12
C SER A 72 15.83 12.60 4.62
N ASP A 73 16.41 13.69 5.11
CA ASP A 73 17.73 14.17 4.70
C ASP A 73 18.86 13.57 5.53
N LEU A 74 18.50 12.84 6.62
CA LEU A 74 19.47 12.28 7.55
C LEU A 74 19.94 10.88 7.15
N SER A 75 21.22 10.63 7.36
CA SER A 75 21.80 9.30 7.34
C SER A 75 21.62 8.64 8.69
N VAL A 76 20.62 7.76 8.83
CA VAL A 76 20.40 7.03 10.08
C VAL A 76 21.34 5.83 10.17
N ASP A 77 22.16 5.78 11.22
CA ASP A 77 22.98 4.62 11.55
C ASP A 77 22.15 3.64 12.41
N VAL A 78 21.94 2.44 11.90
CA VAL A 78 21.20 1.38 12.62
C VAL A 78 21.82 1.09 13.99
N LYS A 79 23.14 1.19 14.14
CA LYS A 79 23.81 1.02 15.45
C LYS A 79 23.37 2.07 16.46
N ALA A 80 23.14 3.31 16.03
CA ALA A 80 22.61 4.34 16.91
C ALA A 80 21.17 4.03 17.35
N VAL A 81 20.36 3.47 16.45
CA VAL A 81 18.99 3.05 16.79
C VAL A 81 18.99 1.91 17.81
N GLU A 82 19.88 0.93 17.65
CA GLU A 82 20.00 -0.23 18.55
C GLU A 82 20.36 0.13 19.99
N MET A 83 21.00 1.27 20.21
CA MET A 83 21.43 1.70 21.55
C MET A 83 20.25 2.09 22.46
N ILE A 84 19.11 2.44 21.91
CA ILE A 84 17.89 2.75 22.68
C ILE A 84 16.94 1.55 22.59
N PRO A 85 16.44 1.00 23.70
CA PRO A 85 15.40 -0.03 23.66
C PRO A 85 14.12 0.47 22.99
N ARG A 86 13.51 -0.35 22.11
CA ARG A 86 12.29 -0.03 21.36
C ARG A 86 11.18 0.55 22.23
N VAL A 87 10.93 -0.07 23.39
CA VAL A 87 9.90 0.35 24.36
C VAL A 87 10.08 1.81 24.81
N LEU A 88 11.32 2.27 24.97
CA LEU A 88 11.62 3.65 25.37
C LEU A 88 11.54 4.61 24.19
N ALA A 89 11.97 4.18 23.02
CA ALA A 89 11.85 4.97 21.80
C ALA A 89 10.37 5.27 21.47
N GLU A 90 9.51 4.26 21.55
CA GLU A 90 8.06 4.41 21.36
C GLU A 90 7.39 5.21 22.48
N LYS A 91 7.77 4.96 23.75
CA LYS A 91 7.23 5.67 24.92
C LYS A 91 7.48 7.17 24.87
N TYR A 92 8.69 7.57 24.49
CA TYR A 92 9.11 8.97 24.51
C TYR A 92 9.05 9.65 23.14
N ASN A 93 8.76 8.90 22.08
CA ASN A 93 8.85 9.30 20.68
C ASN A 93 10.23 9.91 20.36
N MET A 94 11.30 9.14 20.59
CA MET A 94 12.69 9.55 20.42
C MET A 94 13.49 8.46 19.73
N MET A 95 14.40 8.83 18.82
CA MET A 95 15.23 7.86 18.10
C MET A 95 16.65 8.38 17.89
N GLY A 96 17.64 7.52 18.14
CA GLY A 96 19.02 7.80 17.75
C GLY A 96 19.21 7.67 16.25
N TYR A 97 19.94 8.59 15.63
CA TYR A 97 20.19 8.52 14.19
C TYR A 97 21.67 8.48 13.82
N LYS A 98 22.56 8.88 14.73
CA LYS A 98 24.01 8.86 14.51
C LYS A 98 24.75 8.67 15.82
N VAL A 99 25.88 7.97 15.78
CA VAL A 99 26.76 7.80 16.93
C VAL A 99 28.21 8.07 16.51
N GLU A 100 28.90 8.88 17.28
CA GLU A 100 30.33 9.18 17.19
C GLU A 100 31.01 8.80 18.53
N ASP A 101 32.31 8.85 18.58
CA ASP A 101 33.07 8.33 19.77
C ASP A 101 32.56 8.86 21.12
N THR A 102 32.25 10.13 21.21
CA THR A 102 31.78 10.78 22.44
C THR A 102 30.37 11.33 22.37
N MET A 103 29.80 11.45 21.16
CA MET A 103 28.53 12.12 20.91
C MET A 103 27.48 11.15 20.36
N TYR A 104 26.26 11.25 20.88
CA TYR A 104 25.10 10.54 20.39
C TYR A 104 24.06 11.54 19.89
N TYR A 105 23.57 11.37 18.67
CA TYR A 105 22.62 12.27 18.03
C TYR A 105 21.20 11.70 18.15
N LEU A 106 20.33 12.44 18.81
CA LEU A 106 18.97 12.05 19.17
C LEU A 106 17.93 12.93 18.45
N LEU A 107 16.98 12.30 17.77
CA LEU A 107 15.79 12.95 17.23
C LEU A 107 14.70 12.98 18.29
N VAL A 108 14.03 14.12 18.44
CA VAL A 108 12.90 14.32 19.34
C VAL A 108 11.83 15.21 18.66
N ASP A 109 10.55 14.95 18.96
CA ASP A 109 9.43 15.81 18.54
C ASP A 109 9.08 16.86 19.62
N ASP A 110 9.28 16.54 20.88
CA ASP A 110 9.07 17.46 22.02
C ASP A 110 10.38 17.68 22.82
N PRO A 111 11.08 18.81 22.58
CA PRO A 111 12.31 19.10 23.32
C PRO A 111 12.10 19.42 24.81
N LEU A 112 10.84 19.52 25.25
CA LEU A 112 10.49 19.76 26.66
C LEU A 112 10.26 18.44 27.44
N ASN A 113 10.36 17.30 26.79
CA ASN A 113 10.34 15.98 27.45
C ASN A 113 11.70 15.68 28.09
N PHE A 114 12.07 16.47 29.09
CA PHE A 114 13.37 16.33 29.77
C PHE A 114 13.58 14.98 30.44
N TYR A 115 12.52 14.33 30.92
CA TYR A 115 12.62 13.01 31.54
C TYR A 115 13.03 11.95 30.51
N GLY A 116 12.41 11.93 29.34
CA GLY A 116 12.77 10.99 28.29
C GLY A 116 14.19 11.21 27.78
N ILE A 117 14.61 12.46 27.61
CA ILE A 117 15.98 12.80 27.17
C ILE A 117 17.01 12.33 28.21
N GLU A 118 16.73 12.52 29.51
CA GLU A 118 17.66 12.12 30.56
C GLU A 118 17.74 10.60 30.71
N ASP A 119 16.62 9.89 30.62
CA ASP A 119 16.60 8.42 30.60
C ASP A 119 17.46 7.86 29.46
N ILE A 120 17.30 8.44 28.26
CA ILE A 120 18.08 8.02 27.09
C ILE A 120 19.57 8.35 27.29
N ARG A 121 19.93 9.51 27.84
CA ARG A 121 21.31 9.89 28.11
C ARG A 121 21.99 8.88 29.05
N GLN A 122 21.28 8.43 30.09
CA GLN A 122 21.81 7.44 31.03
C GLN A 122 22.05 6.08 30.37
N ILE A 123 21.12 5.65 29.48
CA ILE A 123 21.22 4.37 28.77
C ILE A 123 22.37 4.38 27.77
N VAL A 124 22.49 5.46 27.00
CA VAL A 124 23.51 5.58 25.95
C VAL A 124 24.90 5.83 26.52
N GLY A 125 25.01 6.46 27.69
CA GLY A 125 26.29 6.74 28.39
C GLY A 125 27.22 7.69 27.63
N ARG A 126 26.65 8.57 26.77
CA ARG A 126 27.37 9.55 25.94
C ARG A 126 26.74 10.93 26.04
N GLU A 127 27.45 11.95 25.60
CA GLU A 127 26.82 13.26 25.40
C GLU A 127 25.76 13.20 24.29
N VAL A 128 24.57 13.76 24.56
CA VAL A 128 23.45 13.71 23.64
C VAL A 128 23.27 15.05 22.95
N HIS A 129 23.43 15.04 21.64
CA HIS A 129 23.07 16.15 20.76
C HIS A 129 21.62 15.97 20.30
N ILE A 130 20.77 16.99 20.56
CA ILE A 130 19.33 16.95 20.28
C ILE A 130 19.04 17.65 18.97
N SER A 131 18.34 16.96 18.07
CA SER A 131 17.78 17.53 16.84
C SER A 131 16.27 17.39 16.86
N LEU A 132 15.55 18.43 16.44
CA LEU A 132 14.09 18.47 16.43
C LEU A 132 13.56 18.01 15.07
N CYS A 133 12.47 17.25 15.08
CA CYS A 133 11.78 16.85 13.86
C CYS A 133 10.26 16.72 14.11
N GLU A 134 9.50 16.69 13.03
CA GLU A 134 8.04 16.54 13.10
C GLU A 134 7.65 15.16 13.67
N LYS A 135 6.54 15.14 14.40
CA LYS A 135 6.08 13.96 15.15
C LYS A 135 5.77 12.76 14.26
N ALA A 136 4.93 12.92 13.25
CA ALA A 136 4.50 11.80 12.41
C ALA A 136 5.65 11.17 11.59
N PRO A 137 6.60 11.93 11.00
CA PRO A 137 7.80 11.37 10.40
C PRO A 137 8.69 10.60 11.39
N LEU A 138 8.79 11.07 12.65
CA LEU A 138 9.57 10.39 13.67
C LEU A 138 8.93 9.06 14.10
N GLU A 139 7.62 9.03 14.38
CA GLU A 139 6.87 7.82 14.70
C GLU A 139 7.04 6.75 13.60
N ASN A 140 6.86 7.15 12.34
CA ASN A 140 7.07 6.25 11.19
C ASN A 140 8.52 5.73 11.11
N SER A 141 9.50 6.59 11.41
CA SER A 141 10.91 6.20 11.39
C SER A 141 11.26 5.24 12.52
N ILE A 142 10.71 5.43 13.71
CA ILE A 142 10.86 4.50 14.83
C ILE A 142 10.34 3.11 14.41
N GLN A 143 9.11 3.01 13.92
CA GLN A 143 8.55 1.73 13.47
C GLN A 143 9.41 1.09 12.37
N TYR A 144 9.85 1.88 11.41
CA TYR A 144 10.69 1.41 10.31
C TYR A 144 12.02 0.84 10.79
N TYR A 145 12.82 1.61 11.53
CA TYR A 145 14.17 1.21 11.90
C TYR A 145 14.19 0.11 12.96
N TYR A 146 13.28 0.11 13.93
CA TYR A 146 13.22 -0.96 14.93
C TYR A 146 12.73 -2.29 14.33
N SER A 147 11.88 -2.29 13.30
CA SER A 147 11.55 -3.51 12.57
C SER A 147 12.78 -4.07 11.80
N GLU A 148 13.62 -3.20 11.26
CA GLU A 148 14.88 -3.59 10.61
C GLU A 148 15.89 -4.17 11.61
N VAL A 149 16.05 -3.50 12.76
CA VAL A 149 16.91 -3.98 13.87
C VAL A 149 16.47 -5.37 14.31
N SER A 150 15.18 -5.56 14.58
CA SER A 150 14.63 -6.85 15.01
C SER A 150 14.89 -7.96 13.99
N ALA A 151 14.69 -7.70 12.71
CA ALA A 151 14.94 -8.68 11.65
C ALA A 151 16.44 -9.05 11.56
N ARG A 152 17.36 -8.07 11.66
CA ARG A 152 18.81 -8.32 11.65
C ARG A 152 19.27 -9.11 12.86
N GLN A 153 18.80 -8.77 14.05
CA GLN A 153 19.13 -9.50 15.29
C GLN A 153 18.59 -10.94 15.26
N ALA A 154 17.36 -11.15 14.78
CA ALA A 154 16.80 -12.47 14.61
C ALA A 154 17.59 -13.31 13.59
N ALA A 155 18.03 -12.72 12.47
CA ALA A 155 18.87 -13.38 11.48
C ALA A 155 20.24 -13.78 12.06
N GLN A 156 20.86 -12.93 12.86
CA GLN A 156 22.15 -13.23 13.54
C GLN A 156 22.00 -14.36 14.55
N LYS A 157 20.96 -14.33 15.39
CA LYS A 157 20.68 -15.40 16.37
C LYS A 157 20.38 -16.74 15.67
N ALA A 158 19.61 -16.73 14.58
CA ALA A 158 19.33 -17.92 13.78
C ALA A 158 20.61 -18.52 13.18
N SER A 159 21.51 -17.67 12.65
CA SER A 159 22.83 -18.11 12.12
C SER A 159 23.72 -18.73 13.20
N ALA A 160 23.79 -18.15 14.37
CA ALA A 160 24.65 -18.64 15.48
C ALA A 160 24.19 -20.02 16.00
N ASN A 161 22.89 -20.23 16.12
CA ASN A 161 22.34 -21.50 16.62
C ASN A 161 22.48 -22.64 15.62
N THR A 162 22.46 -22.36 14.30
CA THR A 162 22.57 -23.40 13.25
C THR A 162 24.02 -23.93 13.11
N THR A 163 25.02 -23.20 13.61
CA THR A 163 26.44 -23.63 13.56
C THR A 163 26.77 -24.68 14.64
N GLN A 164 25.92 -24.85 15.65
CA GLN A 164 26.16 -25.82 16.74
C GLN A 164 25.49 -27.19 16.58
N THR A 165 24.60 -27.36 15.60
CA THR A 165 23.88 -28.63 15.40
C THR A 165 24.03 -29.13 13.96
N SER A 166 25.07 -29.94 13.72
CA SER A 166 25.24 -30.74 12.48
C SER A 166 24.51 -32.09 12.55
N GLU A 167 23.64 -32.30 13.51
CA GLU A 167 22.82 -33.51 13.61
C GLU A 167 21.37 -33.20 13.23
N VAL A 168 20.79 -34.07 12.41
CA VAL A 168 19.40 -34.02 11.97
C VAL A 168 18.49 -34.01 13.20
N MET A 169 18.02 -32.83 13.60
CA MET A 169 16.97 -32.74 14.59
C MET A 169 15.66 -33.21 13.97
N GLU A 170 15.11 -34.32 14.43
CA GLU A 170 13.69 -34.61 14.34
C GLU A 170 12.95 -33.47 15.07
N ILE A 171 12.24 -32.65 14.29
CA ILE A 171 11.44 -31.56 14.81
C ILE A 171 10.20 -32.18 15.46
N SER A 172 10.25 -32.42 16.76
CA SER A 172 9.05 -32.63 17.55
C SER A 172 8.28 -31.32 17.60
N VAL A 173 7.09 -31.31 17.02
CA VAL A 173 6.13 -30.20 17.10
C VAL A 173 5.53 -30.24 18.49
N GLU A 174 6.19 -29.63 19.47
CA GLU A 174 5.55 -29.23 20.72
C GLU A 174 5.08 -27.78 20.57
N GLU A 175 3.77 -27.61 20.60
CA GLU A 175 3.10 -26.31 20.73
C GLU A 175 3.51 -25.70 22.08
N GLY A 176 4.40 -24.68 22.08
CA GLY A 176 4.66 -23.97 23.31
C GLY A 176 5.92 -23.11 23.42
N ASP A 177 6.84 -23.11 22.46
CA ASP A 177 8.04 -22.26 22.56
C ASP A 177 8.13 -21.29 21.35
N ASP A 178 7.54 -20.11 21.50
CA ASP A 178 7.58 -19.00 20.51
C ASP A 178 9.01 -18.39 20.37
N ASP A 179 10.01 -18.91 21.10
CA ASP A 179 11.36 -18.34 21.20
C ASP A 179 12.40 -18.94 20.23
N THR A 180 11.98 -19.76 19.27
CA THR A 180 12.94 -20.30 18.30
C THR A 180 13.42 -19.19 17.36
N PRO A 181 14.74 -18.99 17.17
CA PRO A 181 15.29 -17.89 16.37
C PRO A 181 14.75 -17.81 14.94
N ILE A 182 14.38 -18.96 14.34
CA ILE A 182 13.75 -19.02 12.99
C ILE A 182 12.33 -18.47 13.01
N ILE A 183 11.55 -18.74 14.05
CA ILE A 183 10.19 -18.19 14.21
C ILE A 183 10.26 -16.68 14.36
N ASN A 184 11.17 -16.18 15.21
CA ASN A 184 11.37 -14.75 15.40
C ASN A 184 11.84 -14.05 14.13
N LEU A 185 12.74 -14.67 13.35
CA LEU A 185 13.16 -14.16 12.05
C LEU A 185 11.96 -14.07 11.09
N PHE A 186 11.18 -15.13 10.98
CA PHE A 186 10.03 -15.18 10.07
C PHE A 186 8.97 -14.13 10.46
N ASN A 187 8.64 -14.02 11.74
CA ASN A 187 7.70 -13.03 12.25
C ASN A 187 8.20 -11.59 11.96
N SER A 188 9.49 -11.34 12.20
CA SER A 188 10.11 -10.03 11.93
C SER A 188 10.07 -9.68 10.43
N LEU A 189 10.24 -10.67 9.53
CA LEU A 189 10.10 -10.45 8.09
C LEU A 189 8.66 -10.06 7.71
N LEU A 190 7.65 -10.72 8.29
CA LEU A 190 6.24 -10.41 8.04
C LEU A 190 5.86 -9.01 8.56
N VAL A 191 6.26 -8.67 9.80
CA VAL A 191 6.02 -7.35 10.39
C VAL A 191 6.70 -6.26 9.56
N ARG A 192 7.95 -6.51 9.13
CA ARG A 192 8.69 -5.58 8.29
C ARG A 192 8.01 -5.36 6.95
N ALA A 193 7.57 -6.43 6.29
CA ALA A 193 6.85 -6.35 5.03
C ALA A 193 5.54 -5.56 5.18
N TYR A 194 4.79 -5.81 6.26
CA TYR A 194 3.56 -5.08 6.58
C TYR A 194 3.83 -3.58 6.78
N ASN A 195 4.80 -3.22 7.63
CA ASN A 195 5.15 -1.82 7.93
C ASN A 195 5.71 -1.06 6.70
N SER A 196 6.27 -1.81 5.74
CA SER A 196 6.76 -1.25 4.47
C SER A 196 5.71 -1.23 3.36
N ASN A 197 4.46 -1.65 3.65
CA ASN A 197 3.40 -1.87 2.65
C ASN A 197 3.87 -2.76 1.48
N ALA A 198 4.71 -3.76 1.76
CA ALA A 198 5.14 -4.72 0.77
C ALA A 198 3.97 -5.64 0.39
N SER A 199 3.82 -5.91 -0.91
CA SER A 199 2.83 -6.85 -1.41
C SER A 199 3.31 -8.30 -1.37
N ASP A 200 4.62 -8.52 -1.58
CA ASP A 200 5.20 -9.85 -1.65
C ASP A 200 6.58 -9.89 -0.95
N ILE A 201 6.87 -11.00 -0.30
CA ILE A 201 8.20 -11.35 0.21
C ILE A 201 8.72 -12.51 -0.64
N HIS A 202 9.91 -12.36 -1.19
CA HIS A 202 10.60 -13.38 -1.96
C HIS A 202 11.76 -13.94 -1.14
N ILE A 203 11.81 -15.25 -0.92
CA ILE A 203 12.89 -15.96 -0.24
C ILE A 203 13.54 -16.87 -1.28
N GLU A 204 14.72 -16.49 -1.75
CA GLU A 204 15.35 -17.03 -2.93
C GLU A 204 16.71 -17.65 -2.60
N PRO A 205 16.87 -18.96 -2.85
CA PRO A 205 18.15 -19.63 -2.64
C PRO A 205 19.11 -19.35 -3.79
N PHE A 206 20.34 -19.03 -3.44
CA PHE A 206 21.48 -18.95 -4.36
C PHE A 206 22.57 -19.95 -3.93
N GLU A 207 23.66 -20.00 -4.67
CA GLU A 207 24.74 -20.96 -4.43
C GLU A 207 25.27 -20.90 -2.99
N ASN A 208 25.56 -19.69 -2.49
CA ASN A 208 26.24 -19.47 -1.20
C ASN A 208 25.39 -18.75 -0.16
N HIS A 209 24.20 -18.28 -0.50
CA HIS A 209 23.35 -17.49 0.39
C HIS A 209 21.87 -17.63 0.03
N THR A 210 21.00 -17.07 0.88
CA THR A 210 19.58 -16.86 0.61
C THR A 210 19.31 -15.37 0.56
N SER A 211 18.73 -14.89 -0.53
CA SER A 211 18.29 -13.51 -0.66
C SER A 211 16.83 -13.35 -0.22
N VAL A 212 16.56 -12.36 0.60
CA VAL A 212 15.20 -11.94 0.93
C VAL A 212 14.94 -10.61 0.26
N ARG A 213 13.96 -10.58 -0.64
CA ARG A 213 13.54 -9.39 -1.37
C ARG A 213 12.08 -9.08 -1.08
N MET A 214 11.70 -7.82 -1.12
CA MET A 214 10.32 -7.38 -0.90
C MET A 214 9.82 -6.58 -2.10
N ARG A 215 8.57 -6.82 -2.50
CA ARG A 215 7.93 -6.00 -3.53
C ARG A 215 7.17 -4.87 -2.85
N MET A 216 7.64 -3.64 -3.04
CA MET A 216 7.03 -2.41 -2.52
C MET A 216 6.58 -1.53 -3.67
N ASP A 217 5.31 -1.08 -3.65
CA ASP A 217 4.70 -0.27 -4.72
C ASP A 217 4.94 -0.82 -6.15
N GLY A 218 4.95 -2.16 -6.28
CA GLY A 218 5.14 -2.89 -7.54
C GLY A 218 6.60 -3.14 -7.93
N VAL A 219 7.59 -2.57 -7.22
CA VAL A 219 9.03 -2.74 -7.47
C VAL A 219 9.65 -3.72 -6.48
N ILE A 220 10.50 -4.62 -6.96
CA ILE A 220 11.27 -5.55 -6.10
C ILE A 220 12.52 -4.82 -5.59
N CYS A 221 12.68 -4.82 -4.26
CA CYS A 221 13.84 -4.25 -3.58
C CYS A 221 14.54 -5.33 -2.77
N ASP A 222 15.87 -5.34 -2.78
CA ASP A 222 16.66 -6.20 -1.90
C ASP A 222 16.49 -5.75 -0.45
N PHE A 223 16.21 -6.70 0.44
CA PHE A 223 16.02 -6.39 1.85
C PHE A 223 17.18 -6.89 2.71
N MET A 224 17.49 -8.18 2.66
CA MET A 224 18.62 -8.76 3.39
C MET A 224 19.13 -10.04 2.73
N THR A 225 20.37 -10.39 3.08
CA THR A 225 20.99 -11.65 2.72
C THR A 225 21.15 -12.51 3.98
N LEU A 226 20.69 -13.75 3.91
CA LEU A 226 20.79 -14.74 4.98
C LEU A 226 21.86 -15.79 4.60
N GLN A 227 22.46 -16.40 5.63
CA GLN A 227 23.33 -17.56 5.43
C GLN A 227 22.52 -18.74 4.88
N LYS A 228 23.14 -19.56 4.01
CA LYS A 228 22.48 -20.67 3.33
C LYS A 228 21.91 -21.74 4.29
N ASN A 229 22.55 -21.94 5.44
CA ASN A 229 22.12 -22.90 6.46
C ASN A 229 20.74 -22.59 7.06
N ILE A 230 20.30 -21.32 7.04
CA ILE A 230 19.00 -20.88 7.57
C ILE A 230 17.87 -21.22 6.58
N HIS A 231 18.19 -21.35 5.29
CA HIS A 231 17.19 -21.47 4.23
C HIS A 231 16.18 -22.59 4.46
N ASN A 232 16.66 -23.81 4.69
CA ASN A 232 15.80 -24.98 4.83
C ASN A 232 14.88 -24.88 6.06
N SER A 233 15.39 -24.37 7.18
CA SER A 233 14.59 -24.18 8.40
C SER A 233 13.52 -23.11 8.21
N LEU A 234 13.83 -22.03 7.50
CA LEU A 234 12.87 -20.98 7.17
C LEU A 234 11.78 -21.50 6.22
N LEU A 235 12.17 -22.27 5.18
CA LEU A 235 11.22 -22.94 4.28
C LEU A 235 10.33 -23.93 5.01
N ALA A 236 10.88 -24.75 5.92
CA ALA A 236 10.10 -25.67 6.73
C ALA A 236 9.02 -24.93 7.55
N ARG A 237 9.39 -23.82 8.20
CA ARG A 237 8.41 -22.99 8.94
C ARG A 237 7.30 -22.44 8.03
N ILE A 238 7.66 -21.98 6.84
CA ILE A 238 6.70 -21.47 5.84
C ILE A 238 5.74 -22.57 5.40
N LYS A 239 6.27 -23.78 5.12
CA LYS A 239 5.46 -24.93 4.72
C LYS A 239 4.51 -25.39 5.83
N ILE A 240 4.97 -25.45 7.08
CA ILE A 240 4.11 -25.78 8.24
C ILE A 240 2.92 -24.80 8.32
N LEU A 241 3.19 -23.50 8.26
CA LEU A 241 2.13 -22.50 8.36
C LEU A 241 1.17 -22.55 7.16
N GLY A 242 1.69 -22.83 5.97
CA GLY A 242 0.91 -22.90 4.73
C GLY A 242 0.18 -24.22 4.51
N ASP A 243 0.27 -25.18 5.46
CA ASP A 243 -0.26 -26.54 5.34
C ASP A 243 0.28 -27.27 4.09
N LEU A 244 1.60 -27.12 3.84
CA LEU A 244 2.33 -27.71 2.73
C LEU A 244 3.15 -28.92 3.18
N ASP A 245 3.42 -29.85 2.27
CA ASP A 245 4.26 -31.02 2.55
C ASP A 245 5.75 -30.61 2.67
N ILE A 246 6.32 -30.79 3.88
CA ILE A 246 7.72 -30.46 4.17
C ILE A 246 8.69 -31.43 3.48
N ALA A 247 8.28 -32.68 3.31
CA ALA A 247 9.11 -33.73 2.72
C ALA A 247 9.20 -33.62 1.19
N GLU A 248 8.13 -33.14 0.54
CA GLU A 248 8.09 -32.98 -0.90
C GLU A 248 8.80 -31.66 -1.30
N ARG A 249 9.83 -31.76 -2.14
CA ARG A 249 10.68 -30.63 -2.58
C ARG A 249 10.88 -30.54 -4.09
N ARG A 250 10.23 -31.44 -4.84
CA ARG A 250 10.45 -31.62 -6.30
C ARG A 250 9.36 -31.01 -7.15
N ILE A 251 8.22 -30.68 -6.57
CA ILE A 251 7.05 -30.13 -7.25
C ILE A 251 6.62 -28.79 -6.60
N PRO A 252 6.01 -27.88 -7.37
CA PRO A 252 5.41 -26.67 -6.81
C PRO A 252 4.31 -26.98 -5.79
N GLN A 253 4.22 -26.16 -4.76
CA GLN A 253 3.19 -26.22 -3.73
C GLN A 253 2.64 -24.84 -3.44
N ASP A 254 1.32 -24.72 -3.33
CA ASP A 254 0.63 -23.48 -3.00
C ASP A 254 -0.22 -23.68 -1.74
N GLY A 255 -0.21 -22.68 -0.86
CA GLY A 255 -0.95 -22.70 0.38
C GLY A 255 -1.30 -21.31 0.89
N HIS A 256 -1.93 -21.26 2.04
CA HIS A 256 -2.26 -19.98 2.68
C HIS A 256 -2.35 -20.15 4.19
N PHE A 257 -2.12 -19.07 4.93
CA PHE A 257 -2.28 -19.06 6.38
C PHE A 257 -2.71 -17.68 6.87
N ARG A 258 -3.29 -17.67 8.07
CA ARG A 258 -3.59 -16.45 8.82
C ARG A 258 -2.75 -16.44 10.09
N ILE A 259 -2.17 -15.32 10.39
CA ILE A 259 -1.32 -15.15 11.57
C ILE A 259 -1.57 -13.78 12.20
N ASN A 260 -1.59 -13.72 13.53
CA ASN A 260 -1.58 -12.48 14.28
C ASN A 260 -0.19 -12.26 14.85
N ILE A 261 0.44 -11.15 14.50
CA ILE A 261 1.76 -10.78 15.01
C ILE A 261 1.69 -9.35 15.52
N GLU A 262 2.05 -9.12 16.78
CA GLU A 262 2.03 -7.79 17.41
C GLU A 262 0.68 -7.05 17.24
N GLY A 263 -0.44 -7.79 17.27
CA GLY A 263 -1.79 -7.23 17.09
C GLY A 263 -2.20 -7.02 15.63
N VAL A 264 -1.33 -7.32 14.66
CA VAL A 264 -1.62 -7.23 13.23
C VAL A 264 -2.08 -8.58 12.70
N ASN A 265 -3.30 -8.64 12.17
CA ASN A 265 -3.83 -9.83 11.50
C ASN A 265 -3.39 -9.84 10.03
N LEU A 266 -2.57 -10.81 9.67
CA LEU A 266 -2.08 -11.01 8.32
C LEU A 266 -2.73 -12.24 7.69
N ASN A 267 -3.18 -12.11 6.45
CA ASN A 267 -3.58 -13.22 5.60
C ASN A 267 -2.52 -13.35 4.50
N VAL A 268 -1.85 -14.49 4.44
CA VAL A 268 -0.68 -14.70 3.58
C VAL A 268 -0.93 -15.89 2.66
N ARG A 269 -0.75 -15.69 1.37
CA ARG A 269 -0.63 -16.79 0.40
C ARG A 269 0.84 -17.15 0.24
N VAL A 270 1.10 -18.43 0.13
CA VAL A 270 2.44 -18.99 -0.07
C VAL A 270 2.48 -19.78 -1.36
N SER A 271 3.50 -19.53 -2.16
CA SER A 271 3.86 -20.38 -3.29
C SER A 271 5.32 -20.81 -3.16
N VAL A 272 5.57 -22.10 -3.18
CA VAL A 272 6.91 -22.69 -3.09
C VAL A 272 7.19 -23.45 -4.38
N ILE A 273 8.32 -23.18 -5.00
CA ILE A 273 8.75 -23.83 -6.23
C ILE A 273 10.18 -24.39 -6.10
N PRO A 274 10.49 -25.55 -6.69
CA PRO A 274 11.85 -26.04 -6.76
C PRO A 274 12.71 -25.19 -7.71
N THR A 275 13.94 -24.88 -7.29
CA THR A 275 14.96 -24.24 -8.12
C THR A 275 16.29 -24.99 -8.04
N VAL A 276 17.27 -24.60 -8.86
CA VAL A 276 18.58 -25.24 -8.92
C VAL A 276 19.32 -25.25 -7.57
N PHE A 277 19.16 -24.20 -6.76
CA PHE A 277 19.87 -24.05 -5.48
C PHE A 277 19.03 -24.36 -4.23
N GLY A 278 17.81 -24.84 -4.42
CA GLY A 278 16.84 -25.16 -3.36
C GLY A 278 15.44 -24.67 -3.73
N GLU A 279 14.51 -24.72 -2.79
CA GLU A 279 13.15 -24.24 -3.02
C GLU A 279 13.07 -22.73 -2.82
N LYS A 280 12.44 -22.02 -3.75
CA LYS A 280 12.10 -20.62 -3.63
C LYS A 280 10.69 -20.48 -3.05
N ALA A 281 10.50 -19.59 -2.07
CA ALA A 281 9.17 -19.23 -1.58
C ALA A 281 8.83 -17.78 -1.93
N VAL A 282 7.56 -17.57 -2.27
CA VAL A 282 6.95 -16.25 -2.41
C VAL A 282 5.75 -16.18 -1.47
N LEU A 283 5.77 -15.21 -0.56
CA LEU A 283 4.68 -14.94 0.35
C LEU A 283 4.00 -13.65 -0.09
N ARG A 284 2.73 -13.75 -0.51
CA ARG A 284 1.89 -12.60 -0.84
C ARG A 284 1.07 -12.20 0.36
N LEU A 285 1.31 -10.98 0.85
CA LEU A 285 0.54 -10.40 1.92
C LEU A 285 -0.76 -9.83 1.33
N LEU A 286 -1.88 -10.45 1.71
CA LEU A 286 -3.20 -9.91 1.38
C LEU A 286 -3.49 -8.83 2.42
N ALA A 287 -3.18 -7.60 2.07
CA ALA A 287 -3.24 -6.48 2.99
C ALA A 287 -4.68 -6.22 3.40
N SER A 288 -4.90 -6.14 4.71
CA SER A 288 -6.00 -5.32 5.23
C SER A 288 -5.80 -3.92 4.65
N ALA A 289 -6.82 -3.36 4.01
CA ALA A 289 -6.77 -2.12 3.27
C ALA A 289 -5.93 -1.06 4.00
N GLY A 290 -4.71 -0.81 3.50
CA GLY A 290 -3.96 0.39 3.86
C GLY A 290 -4.83 1.61 3.57
N SER A 291 -4.54 2.74 4.18
CA SER A 291 -5.28 3.97 3.97
C SER A 291 -5.37 4.28 2.47
N ILE A 292 -6.54 4.01 1.90
CA ILE A 292 -6.83 4.37 0.50
C ILE A 292 -7.24 5.83 0.55
N ASP A 293 -6.49 6.67 -0.14
CA ASP A 293 -6.90 8.06 -0.33
C ASP A 293 -8.32 8.07 -0.96
N HIS A 294 -9.22 8.86 -0.39
CA HIS A 294 -10.58 8.99 -0.89
C HIS A 294 -11.40 7.68 -0.91
N MET A 295 -11.35 6.88 0.17
CA MET A 295 -12.19 5.66 0.29
C MET A 295 -13.67 5.92 -0.01
N GLY A 296 -14.21 7.08 0.36
CA GLY A 296 -15.59 7.48 0.10
C GLY A 296 -15.95 7.62 -1.39
N THR A 297 -14.95 7.73 -2.27
CA THR A 297 -15.13 7.83 -3.74
C THR A 297 -14.49 6.66 -4.50
N PHE A 298 -14.23 5.54 -3.83
CA PHE A 298 -13.54 4.36 -4.38
C PHE A 298 -12.16 4.66 -4.99
N GLY A 299 -11.49 5.72 -4.50
CA GLY A 299 -10.24 6.22 -5.06
C GLY A 299 -10.40 6.91 -6.43
N MET A 300 -11.61 7.26 -6.82
CA MET A 300 -11.94 7.89 -8.11
C MET A 300 -12.08 9.39 -7.98
N THR A 301 -11.96 10.11 -9.11
CA THR A 301 -12.41 11.50 -9.21
C THR A 301 -13.92 11.59 -8.99
N ASP A 302 -14.42 12.74 -8.52
CA ASP A 302 -15.88 12.96 -8.31
C ASP A 302 -16.73 12.64 -9.55
N ARG A 303 -16.21 12.95 -10.73
CA ARG A 303 -16.86 12.63 -12.00
C ARG A 303 -16.99 11.13 -12.19
N ASN A 304 -15.88 10.41 -12.08
CA ASN A 304 -15.83 8.96 -12.29
C ASN A 304 -16.66 8.23 -11.22
N TYR A 305 -16.59 8.68 -9.97
CA TYR A 305 -17.42 8.16 -8.90
C TYR A 305 -18.93 8.28 -9.21
N LYS A 306 -19.38 9.46 -9.68
CA LYS A 306 -20.79 9.65 -10.08
C LYS A 306 -21.21 8.72 -11.21
N LEU A 307 -20.33 8.47 -12.18
CA LEU A 307 -20.61 7.51 -13.27
C LEU A 307 -20.76 6.09 -12.73
N VAL A 308 -19.84 5.63 -11.87
CA VAL A 308 -19.93 4.31 -11.26
C VAL A 308 -21.18 4.18 -10.39
N MET A 309 -21.48 5.19 -9.56
CA MET A 309 -22.71 5.18 -8.74
C MET A 309 -23.98 5.10 -9.60
N ARG A 310 -23.99 5.72 -10.78
CA ARG A 310 -25.08 5.57 -11.75
C ARG A 310 -25.17 4.16 -12.32
N MET A 311 -24.05 3.51 -12.64
CA MET A 311 -24.03 2.11 -13.06
C MET A 311 -24.60 1.19 -11.98
N LEU A 312 -24.22 1.42 -10.70
CA LEU A 312 -24.66 0.62 -9.55
C LEU A 312 -26.15 0.83 -9.16
N GLN A 313 -26.84 1.77 -9.81
CA GLN A 313 -28.30 1.94 -9.71
C GLN A 313 -29.05 1.09 -10.75
N SER A 314 -28.34 0.46 -11.69
CA SER A 314 -28.99 -0.43 -12.65
C SER A 314 -29.64 -1.61 -11.91
N PRO A 315 -30.90 -1.94 -12.21
CA PRO A 315 -31.58 -3.07 -11.56
C PRO A 315 -30.96 -4.41 -11.95
N ASN A 316 -30.39 -4.50 -13.15
CA ASN A 316 -29.75 -5.68 -13.70
C ASN A 316 -28.71 -5.28 -14.74
N GLY A 317 -27.91 -6.22 -15.16
CA GLY A 317 -26.84 -6.03 -16.14
C GLY A 317 -25.47 -6.39 -15.56
N ILE A 318 -24.42 -6.20 -16.34
CA ILE A 318 -23.06 -6.55 -15.92
C ILE A 318 -22.14 -5.33 -15.96
N ILE A 319 -21.36 -5.15 -14.91
CA ILE A 319 -20.31 -4.12 -14.79
C ILE A 319 -18.98 -4.86 -14.67
N TYR A 320 -18.06 -4.56 -15.57
CA TYR A 320 -16.70 -5.10 -15.51
C TYR A 320 -15.69 -4.08 -14.99
N LEU A 321 -14.82 -4.53 -14.10
CA LEU A 321 -13.57 -3.84 -13.78
C LEU A 321 -12.46 -4.51 -14.57
N THR A 322 -11.68 -3.75 -15.32
CA THR A 322 -10.58 -4.32 -16.11
C THR A 322 -9.23 -3.68 -15.81
N GLY A 323 -8.18 -4.39 -16.15
CA GLY A 323 -6.79 -3.97 -15.96
C GLY A 323 -5.86 -5.15 -15.66
N PRO A 324 -4.54 -4.97 -15.69
CA PRO A 324 -3.58 -6.01 -15.38
C PRO A 324 -3.63 -6.42 -13.91
N THR A 325 -2.92 -7.49 -13.60
CA THR A 325 -2.67 -7.89 -12.21
C THR A 325 -2.00 -6.75 -11.44
N GLY A 326 -2.48 -6.48 -10.22
CA GLY A 326 -1.96 -5.41 -9.38
C GLY A 326 -2.48 -4.01 -9.70
N SER A 327 -3.46 -3.85 -10.60
CA SER A 327 -4.11 -2.55 -10.88
C SER A 327 -5.12 -2.09 -9.82
N GLY A 328 -5.36 -2.90 -8.77
CA GLY A 328 -6.26 -2.56 -7.67
C GLY A 328 -7.73 -2.91 -7.89
N LYS A 329 -8.08 -3.72 -8.91
CA LYS A 329 -9.47 -4.12 -9.23
C LYS A 329 -10.21 -4.71 -8.03
N SER A 330 -9.62 -5.73 -7.38
CA SER A 330 -10.24 -6.39 -6.21
C SER A 330 -10.54 -5.39 -5.11
N THR A 331 -9.61 -4.49 -4.80
CA THR A 331 -9.79 -3.45 -3.78
C THR A 331 -10.97 -2.54 -4.10
N THR A 332 -11.05 -2.04 -5.34
CA THR A 332 -12.17 -1.20 -5.79
C THR A 332 -13.48 -1.96 -5.78
N LEU A 333 -13.46 -3.23 -6.20
CA LEU A 333 -14.63 -4.10 -6.20
C LEU A 333 -15.15 -4.35 -4.78
N TYR A 334 -14.27 -4.60 -3.82
CA TYR A 334 -14.66 -4.73 -2.41
C TYR A 334 -15.25 -3.45 -1.83
N MET A 335 -14.70 -2.27 -2.16
CA MET A 335 -15.29 -0.99 -1.75
C MET A 335 -16.71 -0.80 -2.34
N ILE A 336 -16.92 -1.19 -3.59
CA ILE A 336 -18.23 -1.19 -4.24
C ILE A 336 -19.19 -2.15 -3.52
N LEU A 337 -18.75 -3.36 -3.20
CA LEU A 337 -19.56 -4.35 -2.49
C LEU A 337 -19.93 -3.88 -1.08
N GLU A 338 -19.00 -3.26 -0.36
CA GLU A 338 -19.26 -2.66 0.97
C GLU A 338 -20.31 -1.53 0.89
N GLU A 339 -20.29 -0.73 -0.18
CA GLU A 339 -21.30 0.31 -0.42
C GLU A 339 -22.66 -0.31 -0.73
N LEU A 340 -22.69 -1.34 -1.59
CA LEU A 340 -23.92 -2.05 -1.95
C LEU A 340 -24.52 -2.81 -0.75
N ALA A 341 -23.69 -3.34 0.15
CA ALA A 341 -24.10 -4.04 1.38
C ALA A 341 -24.83 -3.15 2.40
N LYS A 342 -24.78 -1.82 2.21
CA LYS A 342 -25.60 -0.87 3.00
C LYS A 342 -27.07 -0.90 2.58
N ARG A 343 -27.38 -1.40 1.40
CA ARG A 343 -28.75 -1.55 0.87
C ARG A 343 -29.38 -2.85 1.41
N SER A 344 -30.70 -2.96 1.29
CA SER A 344 -31.43 -4.20 1.62
C SER A 344 -31.48 -5.12 0.40
N VAL A 345 -30.32 -5.72 0.08
CA VAL A 345 -30.12 -6.60 -1.09
C VAL A 345 -29.34 -7.85 -0.69
N ASN A 346 -29.62 -8.97 -1.38
CA ASN A 346 -28.88 -10.22 -1.22
C ASN A 346 -27.67 -10.22 -2.17
N ILE A 347 -26.47 -10.14 -1.59
CA ILE A 347 -25.21 -10.13 -2.33
C ILE A 347 -24.49 -11.46 -2.14
N SER A 348 -24.21 -12.14 -3.24
CA SER A 348 -23.46 -13.39 -3.26
C SER A 348 -22.23 -13.30 -4.15
N THR A 349 -21.13 -13.90 -3.73
CA THR A 349 -19.87 -13.86 -4.49
C THR A 349 -19.33 -15.26 -4.74
N ILE A 350 -18.55 -15.40 -5.83
CA ILE A 350 -17.68 -16.54 -6.06
C ILE A 350 -16.28 -16.04 -6.42
N GLU A 351 -15.26 -16.50 -5.70
CA GLU A 351 -13.91 -15.93 -5.70
C GLU A 351 -12.83 -17.01 -5.66
N ASP A 352 -11.64 -16.72 -6.19
CA ASP A 352 -10.49 -17.63 -6.17
C ASP A 352 -9.19 -16.89 -5.74
N PRO A 353 -8.94 -16.85 -4.40
CA PRO A 353 -9.86 -17.08 -3.31
C PRO A 353 -10.54 -15.80 -2.82
N VAL A 354 -11.33 -15.91 -1.74
CA VAL A 354 -11.84 -14.76 -0.98
C VAL A 354 -10.68 -14.02 -0.32
N GLU A 355 -10.42 -12.77 -0.73
CA GLU A 355 -9.33 -11.96 -0.18
C GLU A 355 -9.68 -11.28 1.15
N LYS A 356 -10.95 -10.88 1.32
CA LYS A 356 -11.44 -10.17 2.50
C LYS A 356 -12.87 -10.61 2.83
N ASN A 357 -13.13 -10.90 4.10
CA ASN A 357 -14.50 -11.16 4.55
C ASN A 357 -15.23 -9.82 4.70
N VAL A 358 -16.36 -9.69 4.02
CA VAL A 358 -17.23 -8.50 4.08
C VAL A 358 -18.52 -8.86 4.79
N PRO A 359 -18.92 -8.14 5.84
CA PRO A 359 -20.18 -8.38 6.52
C PRO A 359 -21.38 -8.26 5.57
N LYS A 360 -22.39 -9.12 5.76
CA LYS A 360 -23.62 -9.20 4.96
C LYS A 360 -23.45 -9.73 3.53
N LEU A 361 -22.28 -10.23 3.14
CA LEU A 361 -22.07 -10.92 1.87
C LEU A 361 -22.01 -12.43 2.08
N ASN A 362 -22.57 -13.19 1.15
CA ASN A 362 -22.42 -14.63 1.07
C ASN A 362 -21.27 -14.95 0.11
N GLN A 363 -20.08 -15.15 0.65
CA GLN A 363 -18.85 -15.32 -0.12
C GLN A 363 -18.49 -16.79 -0.28
N MET A 364 -18.51 -17.30 -1.52
CA MET A 364 -18.13 -18.66 -1.89
C MET A 364 -16.70 -18.64 -2.44
N GLN A 365 -15.88 -19.57 -1.99
CA GLN A 365 -14.52 -19.74 -2.50
C GLN A 365 -14.45 -20.97 -3.41
N VAL A 366 -13.83 -20.80 -4.58
CA VAL A 366 -13.50 -21.89 -5.51
C VAL A 366 -12.69 -22.97 -4.79
N ASN A 367 -13.03 -24.22 -5.06
CA ASN A 367 -12.31 -25.40 -4.56
C ASN A 367 -12.27 -26.45 -5.67
N ASN A 368 -11.26 -26.38 -6.52
CA ASN A 368 -11.11 -27.28 -7.66
C ASN A 368 -10.97 -28.77 -7.23
N THR A 369 -10.39 -29.01 -6.06
CA THR A 369 -10.23 -30.38 -5.52
C THR A 369 -11.60 -31.01 -5.18
N ALA A 370 -12.55 -30.19 -4.70
CA ALA A 370 -13.91 -30.62 -4.44
C ALA A 370 -14.84 -30.50 -5.67
N GLY A 371 -14.34 -30.05 -6.82
CA GLY A 371 -15.12 -29.81 -8.03
C GLY A 371 -15.94 -28.52 -8.02
N LEU A 372 -15.72 -27.62 -7.05
CA LEU A 372 -16.36 -26.31 -7.01
C LEU A 372 -15.57 -25.31 -7.85
N THR A 373 -15.94 -25.20 -9.13
CA THR A 373 -15.39 -24.24 -10.10
C THR A 373 -16.21 -22.95 -10.13
N PHE A 374 -15.73 -21.92 -10.84
CA PHE A 374 -16.52 -20.70 -11.09
C PHE A 374 -17.86 -21.00 -11.75
N GLU A 375 -17.91 -21.89 -12.74
CA GLU A 375 -19.13 -22.30 -13.45
C GLU A 375 -20.14 -22.96 -12.49
N VAL A 376 -19.70 -24.00 -11.78
CA VAL A 376 -20.56 -24.76 -10.84
C VAL A 376 -21.10 -23.84 -9.74
N GLY A 377 -20.23 -22.99 -9.17
CA GLY A 377 -20.61 -22.06 -8.12
C GLY A 377 -21.57 -20.99 -8.62
N LEU A 378 -21.31 -20.37 -9.76
CA LEU A 378 -22.19 -19.35 -10.34
C LEU A 378 -23.59 -19.94 -10.68
N CYS A 379 -23.64 -21.14 -11.27
CA CYS A 379 -24.89 -21.84 -11.48
C CYS A 379 -25.66 -22.15 -10.18
N ALA A 380 -24.95 -22.41 -9.09
CA ALA A 380 -25.57 -22.62 -7.77
C ALA A 380 -26.11 -21.31 -7.19
N LEU A 381 -25.35 -20.21 -7.30
CA LEU A 381 -25.73 -18.90 -6.80
C LEU A 381 -27.04 -18.39 -7.42
N LEU A 382 -27.29 -18.64 -8.71
CA LEU A 382 -28.54 -18.27 -9.40
C LEU A 382 -29.79 -18.90 -8.78
N ARG A 383 -29.66 -19.91 -7.90
CA ARG A 383 -30.77 -20.55 -7.17
C ARG A 383 -30.86 -20.11 -5.70
N GLN A 384 -30.04 -19.11 -5.30
CA GLN A 384 -29.98 -18.57 -3.94
C GLN A 384 -30.66 -17.21 -3.79
N ASP A 385 -31.55 -16.85 -4.73
CA ASP A 385 -32.29 -15.57 -4.76
C ASP A 385 -31.36 -14.34 -4.61
N PRO A 386 -30.28 -14.24 -5.41
CA PRO A 386 -29.36 -13.11 -5.32
C PRO A 386 -29.91 -11.90 -6.08
N ASP A 387 -29.81 -10.71 -5.52
CA ASP A 387 -29.99 -9.44 -6.25
C ASP A 387 -28.72 -9.07 -7.00
N ILE A 388 -27.57 -9.29 -6.34
CA ILE A 388 -26.25 -8.92 -6.84
C ILE A 388 -25.32 -10.13 -6.76
N ILE A 389 -24.66 -10.43 -7.87
CA ILE A 389 -23.66 -11.50 -7.95
C ILE A 389 -22.30 -10.89 -8.29
N MET A 390 -21.26 -11.22 -7.50
CA MET A 390 -19.89 -10.90 -7.86
C MET A 390 -19.14 -12.17 -8.26
N VAL A 391 -18.58 -12.15 -9.47
CA VAL A 391 -17.69 -13.17 -10.00
C VAL A 391 -16.27 -12.61 -9.94
N GLY A 392 -15.39 -13.19 -9.13
CA GLY A 392 -14.05 -12.66 -8.87
C GLY A 392 -13.29 -12.31 -10.15
N GLU A 393 -13.40 -13.17 -11.15
CA GLU A 393 -12.85 -12.92 -12.50
C GLU A 393 -13.58 -13.76 -13.56
N THR A 394 -13.57 -13.24 -14.79
CA THR A 394 -14.06 -13.93 -16.01
C THR A 394 -12.86 -14.26 -16.90
N ARG A 395 -12.44 -15.53 -16.93
CA ARG A 395 -11.28 -15.99 -17.70
C ARG A 395 -11.64 -16.78 -18.93
N ASP A 396 -12.76 -17.48 -18.92
CA ASP A 396 -13.19 -18.45 -19.91
C ASP A 396 -14.60 -18.15 -20.46
N ALA A 397 -14.92 -18.84 -21.57
CA ALA A 397 -16.18 -18.69 -22.27
C ALA A 397 -17.40 -19.10 -21.43
N GLU A 398 -17.24 -20.12 -20.58
CA GLU A 398 -18.33 -20.67 -19.78
C GLU A 398 -18.74 -19.69 -18.68
N THR A 399 -17.78 -19.19 -17.91
CA THR A 399 -18.01 -18.16 -16.88
C THR A 399 -18.58 -16.88 -17.50
N ALA A 400 -18.07 -16.45 -18.67
CA ALA A 400 -18.57 -15.27 -19.38
C ALA A 400 -20.03 -15.45 -19.80
N SER A 401 -20.36 -16.60 -20.42
CA SER A 401 -21.72 -16.91 -20.90
C SER A 401 -22.73 -16.95 -19.75
N ILE A 402 -22.39 -17.59 -18.62
CA ILE A 402 -23.30 -17.68 -17.47
C ILE A 402 -23.47 -16.30 -16.82
N SER A 403 -22.39 -15.52 -16.66
CA SER A 403 -22.45 -14.15 -16.13
C SER A 403 -23.37 -13.24 -16.95
N VAL A 404 -23.23 -13.29 -18.29
CA VAL A 404 -24.07 -12.52 -19.20
C VAL A 404 -25.52 -12.95 -19.12
N ARG A 405 -25.82 -14.27 -19.07
CA ARG A 405 -27.19 -14.76 -18.89
C ARG A 405 -27.79 -14.33 -17.56
N ALA A 406 -27.04 -14.40 -16.47
CA ALA A 406 -27.46 -13.90 -15.16
C ALA A 406 -27.86 -12.42 -15.23
N ALA A 407 -27.04 -11.59 -15.91
CA ALA A 407 -27.32 -10.17 -16.11
C ALA A 407 -28.59 -9.92 -16.92
N ILE A 408 -28.82 -10.70 -17.98
CA ILE A 408 -30.03 -10.58 -18.83
C ILE A 408 -31.27 -11.04 -18.06
N THR A 409 -31.16 -12.04 -17.18
CA THR A 409 -32.28 -12.60 -16.43
C THR A 409 -32.64 -11.85 -15.14
N GLY A 410 -32.06 -10.67 -14.90
CA GLY A 410 -32.54 -9.78 -13.86
C GLY A 410 -31.54 -9.48 -12.70
N HIS A 411 -30.32 -10.03 -12.75
CA HIS A 411 -29.32 -9.84 -11.69
C HIS A 411 -28.32 -8.72 -12.04
N LEU A 412 -27.88 -7.96 -11.06
CA LEU A 412 -26.71 -7.10 -11.22
C LEU A 412 -25.44 -7.93 -11.00
N VAL A 413 -24.63 -8.06 -12.04
CA VAL A 413 -23.40 -8.84 -12.01
C VAL A 413 -22.19 -7.90 -11.99
N LEU A 414 -21.25 -8.15 -11.08
CA LEU A 414 -19.96 -7.48 -11.00
C LEU A 414 -18.86 -8.51 -11.30
N SER A 415 -17.91 -8.20 -12.18
CA SER A 415 -16.80 -9.11 -12.44
C SER A 415 -15.55 -8.37 -12.89
N THR A 416 -14.44 -9.12 -13.03
CA THR A 416 -13.18 -8.55 -13.53
C THR A 416 -12.75 -9.20 -14.83
N LEU A 417 -12.03 -8.40 -15.64
CA LEU A 417 -11.35 -8.82 -16.87
C LEU A 417 -9.88 -8.41 -16.82
N HIS A 418 -9.10 -8.94 -17.75
CA HIS A 418 -7.70 -8.61 -17.94
C HIS A 418 -7.48 -8.01 -19.34
N THR A 419 -8.00 -6.79 -19.57
CA THR A 419 -7.75 -5.99 -20.78
C THR A 419 -7.05 -4.68 -20.42
N ASN A 420 -6.47 -4.03 -21.42
CA ASN A 420 -5.65 -2.84 -21.20
C ASN A 420 -6.47 -1.56 -21.00
N ASP A 421 -7.61 -1.46 -21.67
CA ASP A 421 -8.54 -0.34 -21.64
C ASP A 421 -10.01 -0.82 -21.56
N ALA A 422 -10.94 0.11 -21.47
CA ALA A 422 -12.35 -0.22 -21.34
C ALA A 422 -12.95 -0.75 -22.65
N ALA A 423 -12.62 -0.17 -23.79
CA ALA A 423 -13.19 -0.57 -25.09
C ALA A 423 -12.75 -1.97 -25.51
N SER A 424 -11.48 -2.34 -25.28
CA SER A 424 -10.94 -3.68 -25.56
C SER A 424 -11.66 -4.79 -24.79
N SER A 425 -12.31 -4.48 -23.68
CA SER A 425 -13.09 -5.47 -22.92
C SER A 425 -14.29 -5.99 -23.70
N VAL A 426 -14.90 -5.16 -24.56
CA VAL A 426 -16.03 -5.54 -25.42
C VAL A 426 -15.58 -6.61 -26.42
N VAL A 427 -14.46 -6.37 -27.09
CA VAL A 427 -13.90 -7.32 -28.07
C VAL A 427 -13.46 -8.60 -27.36
N ARG A 428 -12.85 -8.48 -26.17
CA ARG A 428 -12.45 -9.65 -25.37
C ARG A 428 -13.62 -10.58 -25.02
N LEU A 429 -14.79 -10.03 -24.69
CA LEU A 429 -16.00 -10.82 -24.45
C LEU A 429 -16.47 -11.53 -25.72
N ALA A 430 -16.40 -10.86 -26.86
CA ALA A 430 -16.72 -11.48 -28.17
C ALA A 430 -15.73 -12.61 -28.50
N ASP A 431 -14.44 -12.42 -28.27
CA ASP A 431 -13.39 -13.45 -28.45
C ASP A 431 -13.59 -14.66 -27.53
N MET A 432 -14.19 -14.46 -26.35
CA MET A 432 -14.61 -15.54 -25.45
C MET A 432 -15.88 -16.26 -25.93
N GLY A 433 -16.41 -15.93 -27.10
CA GLY A 433 -17.59 -16.59 -27.71
C GLY A 433 -18.93 -16.05 -27.22
N VAL A 434 -18.96 -14.89 -26.56
CA VAL A 434 -20.22 -14.24 -26.19
C VAL A 434 -20.74 -13.48 -27.43
N GLU A 435 -21.96 -13.78 -27.85
CA GLU A 435 -22.56 -13.14 -28.99
C GLU A 435 -22.72 -11.60 -28.82
N PRO A 436 -22.39 -10.78 -29.84
CA PRO A 436 -22.40 -9.31 -29.72
C PRO A 436 -23.74 -8.72 -29.23
N TYR A 437 -24.87 -9.30 -29.63
CA TYR A 437 -26.19 -8.84 -29.17
C TYR A 437 -26.40 -9.13 -27.65
N MET A 438 -25.81 -10.21 -27.12
CA MET A 438 -25.87 -10.53 -25.70
C MET A 438 -24.97 -9.57 -24.90
N ILE A 439 -23.77 -9.26 -25.41
CA ILE A 439 -22.89 -8.25 -24.84
C ILE A 439 -23.61 -6.90 -24.76
N ALA A 440 -24.17 -6.45 -25.91
CA ALA A 440 -24.86 -5.17 -26.01
C ALA A 440 -26.08 -5.06 -25.07
N SER A 441 -26.79 -6.16 -24.82
CA SER A 441 -27.98 -6.16 -23.96
C SER A 441 -27.67 -6.31 -22.48
N SER A 442 -26.55 -6.93 -22.11
CA SER A 442 -26.18 -7.20 -20.71
C SER A 442 -25.26 -6.15 -20.11
N LEU A 443 -24.35 -5.54 -20.88
CA LEU A 443 -23.39 -4.58 -20.34
C LEU A 443 -24.07 -3.27 -19.90
N VAL A 444 -23.70 -2.81 -18.69
CA VAL A 444 -24.02 -1.49 -18.13
C VAL A 444 -22.86 -0.54 -18.32
N GLY A 445 -21.65 -0.99 -18.01
CA GLY A 445 -20.44 -0.20 -18.18
C GLY A 445 -19.17 -1.00 -17.84
N ILE A 446 -18.05 -0.40 -18.20
CA ILE A 446 -16.71 -0.97 -17.99
C ILE A 446 -15.83 0.08 -17.35
N VAL A 447 -15.09 -0.32 -16.32
CA VAL A 447 -14.15 0.52 -15.58
C VAL A 447 -12.75 -0.04 -15.78
N ALA A 448 -11.95 0.56 -16.65
CA ALA A 448 -10.53 0.24 -16.74
C ALA A 448 -9.75 0.99 -15.65
N GLN A 449 -8.84 0.29 -14.99
CA GLN A 449 -8.09 0.81 -13.84
C GLN A 449 -6.61 0.49 -13.91
N ARG A 450 -5.80 1.47 -13.52
CA ARG A 450 -4.36 1.34 -13.28
C ARG A 450 -4.00 1.97 -11.95
N LEU A 451 -2.86 1.55 -11.39
CA LEU A 451 -2.22 2.22 -10.26
C LEU A 451 -0.94 2.88 -10.75
N VAL A 452 -0.78 4.15 -10.43
CA VAL A 452 0.46 4.91 -10.62
C VAL A 452 1.05 5.23 -9.25
N ARG A 453 2.39 5.26 -9.17
CA ARG A 453 3.09 5.59 -7.93
C ARG A 453 3.05 7.10 -7.68
N LYS A 454 2.83 7.50 -6.44
CA LYS A 454 2.92 8.91 -6.04
C LYS A 454 4.39 9.26 -5.79
N VAL A 455 4.81 10.43 -6.23
CA VAL A 455 6.13 10.96 -5.89
C VAL A 455 6.26 11.04 -4.38
N CYS A 456 7.41 10.66 -3.87
CA CYS A 456 7.69 10.71 -2.45
C CYS A 456 7.65 12.17 -1.96
N PRO A 457 6.84 12.51 -0.95
CA PRO A 457 6.70 13.89 -0.48
C PRO A 457 7.98 14.44 0.18
N PHE A 458 8.95 13.56 0.48
CA PHE A 458 10.19 13.93 1.15
C PHE A 458 11.35 14.21 0.17
N CYS A 459 11.31 13.69 -1.05
CA CYS A 459 12.39 13.84 -2.02
C CYS A 459 11.94 14.18 -3.44
N GLY A 460 10.66 14.48 -3.62
CA GLY A 460 10.16 15.02 -4.87
C GLY A 460 10.60 16.47 -5.04
N GLU A 461 11.06 16.83 -6.21
CA GLU A 461 11.48 18.20 -6.52
C GLU A 461 10.84 18.68 -7.82
N TRP A 462 10.31 19.90 -7.80
CA TRP A 462 9.84 20.57 -8.99
C TRP A 462 11.04 20.99 -9.85
N GLY A 463 11.00 20.66 -11.13
CA GLY A 463 12.05 21.04 -12.08
C GLY A 463 11.48 21.21 -13.50
N PRO A 464 12.28 21.80 -14.41
CA PRO A 464 11.88 21.95 -15.80
C PRO A 464 11.71 20.59 -16.48
N MET A 465 10.72 20.49 -17.36
CA MET A 465 10.53 19.31 -18.19
C MET A 465 11.63 19.19 -19.24
N THR A 466 12.18 17.99 -19.41
CA THR A 466 13.20 17.71 -20.43
C THR A 466 12.55 17.43 -21.79
N GLU A 467 13.31 17.57 -22.89
CA GLU A 467 12.82 17.24 -24.23
C GLU A 467 12.34 15.80 -24.37
N GLN A 468 12.98 14.86 -23.66
CA GLN A 468 12.57 13.46 -23.66
C GLN A 468 11.23 13.25 -22.93
N GLU A 469 11.04 13.90 -21.80
CA GLU A 469 9.78 13.86 -21.05
C GLU A 469 8.65 14.51 -21.82
N GLU A 470 8.91 15.61 -22.53
CA GLU A 470 7.95 16.26 -23.42
C GLU A 470 7.53 15.34 -24.58
N ALA A 471 8.49 14.65 -25.20
CA ALA A 471 8.20 13.69 -26.25
C ALA A 471 7.33 12.51 -25.76
N ILE A 472 7.52 12.03 -24.52
CA ILE A 472 6.70 10.99 -23.91
C ILE A 472 5.30 11.52 -23.58
N ALA A 473 5.22 12.70 -22.96
CA ALA A 473 3.95 13.28 -22.54
C ALA A 473 3.10 13.75 -23.75
N GLY A 474 3.76 14.19 -24.82
CA GLY A 474 3.12 14.81 -25.99
C GLY A 474 2.60 16.23 -25.71
N VAL A 475 2.97 16.80 -24.57
CA VAL A 475 2.60 18.15 -24.12
C VAL A 475 3.70 18.73 -23.26
N HIS A 476 3.91 20.04 -23.33
CA HIS A 476 4.90 20.74 -22.54
C HIS A 476 4.30 21.31 -21.25
N PHE A 477 4.92 21.00 -20.11
CA PHE A 477 4.66 21.65 -18.83
C PHE A 477 5.88 22.45 -18.39
N PRO A 478 5.73 23.70 -17.92
CA PRO A 478 6.86 24.53 -17.50
C PRO A 478 7.69 23.89 -16.37
N GLN A 479 7.01 23.19 -15.47
CA GLN A 479 7.60 22.44 -14.36
C GLN A 479 6.82 21.16 -14.13
N ILE A 480 7.54 20.10 -13.80
CA ILE A 480 7.01 18.81 -13.39
C ILE A 480 7.72 18.33 -12.13
N MET A 481 7.14 17.34 -11.46
CA MET A 481 7.76 16.74 -10.28
C MET A 481 8.71 15.60 -10.69
N HIS A 482 9.96 15.65 -10.21
CA HIS A 482 10.96 14.60 -10.37
C HIS A 482 11.14 13.79 -9.10
N ALA A 483 11.23 12.46 -9.24
CA ALA A 483 11.42 11.52 -8.14
C ALA A 483 12.94 11.26 -7.96
N LYS A 484 13.55 11.81 -6.90
CA LYS A 484 15.00 11.67 -6.68
C LYS A 484 15.40 10.40 -5.94
N GLY A 485 14.62 9.99 -4.97
CA GLY A 485 14.95 8.91 -4.06
C GLY A 485 15.54 9.39 -2.74
N CYS A 486 15.03 8.84 -1.65
CA CYS A 486 15.54 9.03 -0.29
C CYS A 486 15.30 7.76 0.54
N ARG A 487 15.78 7.73 1.75
CA ARG A 487 15.59 6.58 2.65
C ARG A 487 14.13 6.31 2.99
N GLN A 488 13.29 7.36 3.08
CA GLN A 488 11.85 7.22 3.37
C GLN A 488 11.07 6.49 2.26
N CYS A 489 11.57 6.49 1.06
CA CYS A 489 11.03 5.75 -0.07
C CYS A 489 11.92 4.59 -0.52
N ASN A 490 12.88 4.15 0.31
CA ASN A 490 13.88 3.14 -0.01
C ASN A 490 14.63 3.45 -1.34
N ASN A 491 14.99 4.71 -1.54
CA ASN A 491 15.65 5.25 -2.74
C ASN A 491 14.87 5.08 -4.06
N THR A 492 13.59 4.72 -4.01
CA THR A 492 12.76 4.56 -5.20
C THR A 492 12.27 5.89 -5.78
N GLY A 493 12.24 6.96 -4.99
CA GLY A 493 11.63 8.24 -5.35
C GLY A 493 10.11 8.29 -5.22
N TYR A 494 9.46 7.17 -4.86
CA TYR A 494 8.00 7.06 -4.78
C TYR A 494 7.54 6.52 -3.43
N LYS A 495 6.35 6.95 -2.99
CA LYS A 495 5.73 6.45 -1.75
C LYS A 495 4.21 6.43 -1.89
N GLY A 496 3.65 5.22 -1.91
CA GLY A 496 2.23 5.00 -2.11
C GLY A 496 1.80 5.07 -3.57
N ARG A 497 0.54 4.77 -3.81
CA ARG A 497 -0.05 4.66 -5.15
C ARG A 497 -1.38 5.40 -5.20
N ILE A 498 -1.76 5.82 -6.39
CA ILE A 498 -3.07 6.40 -6.69
C ILE A 498 -3.66 5.67 -7.89
N SER A 499 -4.98 5.46 -7.86
CA SER A 499 -5.69 4.83 -8.97
C SER A 499 -6.10 5.85 -10.01
N ILE A 500 -6.00 5.46 -11.27
CA ILE A 500 -6.56 6.18 -12.41
C ILE A 500 -7.56 5.29 -13.11
N HIS A 501 -8.59 5.90 -13.68
CA HIS A 501 -9.72 5.17 -14.23
C HIS A 501 -10.14 5.73 -15.59
N GLU A 502 -10.50 4.82 -16.48
CA GLU A 502 -11.18 5.09 -17.74
C GLU A 502 -12.54 4.39 -17.70
N ILE A 503 -13.64 5.12 -17.87
CA ILE A 503 -15.00 4.59 -17.68
C ILE A 503 -15.79 4.70 -18.96
N LEU A 504 -16.14 3.55 -19.54
CA LEU A 504 -17.01 3.41 -20.70
C LEU A 504 -18.44 3.12 -20.25
N MET A 505 -19.36 4.04 -20.51
CA MET A 505 -20.80 3.84 -20.32
C MET A 505 -21.41 3.16 -21.55
N ILE A 506 -22.21 2.11 -21.33
CA ILE A 506 -22.86 1.40 -22.44
C ILE A 506 -24.22 2.05 -22.72
N ASP A 507 -24.18 3.16 -23.41
CA ASP A 507 -25.38 3.84 -23.89
C ASP A 507 -26.00 3.19 -25.14
N LYS A 508 -27.07 3.78 -25.65
CA LYS A 508 -27.76 3.26 -26.85
C LYS A 508 -26.84 3.17 -28.06
N LYS A 509 -25.99 4.17 -28.27
CA LYS A 509 -25.09 4.22 -29.42
C LYS A 509 -23.98 3.17 -29.32
N VAL A 510 -23.37 3.01 -28.14
CA VAL A 510 -22.36 1.96 -27.91
C VAL A 510 -22.98 0.57 -28.12
N ARG A 511 -24.22 0.33 -27.66
CA ARG A 511 -24.94 -0.93 -27.93
C ARG A 511 -25.10 -1.21 -29.40
N GLU A 512 -25.46 -0.19 -30.19
CA GLU A 512 -25.58 -0.30 -31.67
C GLU A 512 -24.22 -0.61 -32.31
N MET A 513 -23.13 0.03 -31.82
CA MET A 513 -21.77 -0.20 -32.30
C MET A 513 -21.31 -1.63 -31.99
N ILE A 514 -21.52 -2.11 -30.76
CA ILE A 514 -21.21 -3.49 -30.36
C ILE A 514 -21.95 -4.49 -31.26
N THR A 515 -23.25 -4.30 -31.46
CA THR A 515 -24.09 -5.20 -32.27
C THR A 515 -23.64 -5.24 -33.74
N LYS A 516 -23.07 -4.14 -34.23
CA LYS A 516 -22.55 -4.03 -35.61
C LYS A 516 -21.11 -4.51 -35.76
N GLY A 517 -20.45 -4.91 -34.67
CA GLY A 517 -19.06 -5.35 -34.67
C GLY A 517 -18.06 -4.19 -34.87
N ALA A 518 -18.33 -3.01 -34.29
CA ALA A 518 -17.41 -1.88 -34.35
C ALA A 518 -16.06 -2.22 -33.73
N SER A 519 -15.00 -1.59 -34.22
CA SER A 519 -13.63 -1.75 -33.71
C SER A 519 -13.47 -1.12 -32.34
N VAL A 520 -12.38 -1.47 -31.66
CA VAL A 520 -11.99 -0.88 -30.36
C VAL A 520 -11.83 0.64 -30.51
N GLU A 521 -11.17 1.07 -31.59
CA GLU A 521 -10.89 2.48 -31.87
C GLU A 521 -12.18 3.27 -32.06
N GLU A 522 -13.12 2.75 -32.85
CA GLU A 522 -14.41 3.40 -33.07
C GLU A 522 -15.20 3.60 -31.76
N ILE A 523 -15.22 2.59 -30.88
CA ILE A 523 -15.89 2.67 -29.59
C ILE A 523 -15.16 3.68 -28.68
N LYS A 524 -13.82 3.65 -28.66
CA LYS A 524 -12.98 4.54 -27.86
C LYS A 524 -13.16 5.99 -28.31
N ASP A 525 -13.10 6.27 -29.62
CA ASP A 525 -13.29 7.61 -30.20
C ASP A 525 -14.66 8.18 -29.84
N TYR A 526 -15.73 7.39 -30.02
CA TYR A 526 -17.07 7.80 -29.61
C TYR A 526 -17.14 8.12 -28.11
N ALA A 527 -16.57 7.26 -27.25
CA ALA A 527 -16.60 7.46 -25.81
C ALA A 527 -15.82 8.73 -25.38
N VAL A 528 -14.69 9.02 -26.03
CA VAL A 528 -13.90 10.23 -25.77
C VAL A 528 -14.63 11.48 -26.25
N GLN A 529 -15.15 11.47 -27.49
CA GLN A 529 -15.72 12.67 -28.11
C GLN A 529 -17.10 13.00 -27.58
N GLU A 530 -17.98 12.00 -27.44
CA GLU A 530 -19.40 12.21 -27.13
C GLU A 530 -19.74 11.98 -25.66
N GLN A 531 -19.16 10.96 -25.02
CA GLN A 531 -19.37 10.74 -23.59
C GLN A 531 -18.38 11.54 -22.72
N GLY A 532 -17.34 12.13 -23.32
CA GLY A 532 -16.26 12.84 -22.65
C GLY A 532 -15.46 11.91 -21.74
N MET A 533 -15.26 10.65 -22.10
CA MET A 533 -14.44 9.70 -21.37
C MET A 533 -13.01 10.23 -21.23
N SER A 534 -12.47 10.22 -20.02
CA SER A 534 -11.04 10.48 -19.81
C SER A 534 -10.29 9.16 -19.98
N THR A 535 -9.34 9.11 -20.90
CA THR A 535 -8.47 7.94 -21.07
C THR A 535 -7.52 7.78 -19.90
N LEU A 536 -6.94 6.58 -19.71
CA LEU A 536 -5.93 6.34 -18.68
C LEU A 536 -4.73 7.28 -18.86
N LYS A 537 -4.28 7.50 -20.11
CA LYS A 537 -3.19 8.43 -20.43
C LYS A 537 -3.51 9.87 -20.00
N LYS A 538 -4.72 10.36 -20.32
CA LYS A 538 -5.14 11.70 -19.93
C LYS A 538 -5.22 11.85 -18.42
N SER A 539 -5.77 10.86 -17.72
CA SER A 539 -5.81 10.85 -16.25
C SER A 539 -4.42 10.84 -15.62
N ALA A 540 -3.46 10.12 -16.21
CA ALA A 540 -2.06 10.13 -15.76
C ALA A 540 -1.38 11.47 -16.02
N LEU A 541 -1.65 12.11 -17.19
CA LEU A 541 -1.13 13.46 -17.50
C LEU A 541 -1.60 14.51 -16.50
N GLU A 542 -2.87 14.49 -16.08
CA GLU A 542 -3.40 15.39 -15.05
C GLU A 542 -2.66 15.20 -13.70
N LEU A 543 -2.22 13.97 -13.39
CA LEU A 543 -1.42 13.69 -12.20
C LEU A 543 0.05 14.13 -12.34
N VAL A 544 0.60 14.16 -13.53
CA VAL A 544 1.93 14.72 -13.81
C VAL A 544 1.88 16.26 -13.66
N GLU A 545 0.88 16.91 -14.25
CA GLU A 545 0.69 18.35 -14.19
C GLU A 545 0.59 18.87 -12.75
N ASN A 546 -0.15 18.17 -11.90
CA ASN A 546 -0.32 18.55 -10.48
C ASN A 546 0.80 18.04 -9.56
N GLY A 547 1.84 17.39 -10.10
CA GLY A 547 3.00 16.90 -9.36
C GLY A 547 2.76 15.66 -8.50
N THR A 548 1.63 14.98 -8.66
CA THR A 548 1.33 13.76 -7.89
C THR A 548 2.21 12.58 -8.36
N THR A 549 2.51 12.51 -9.65
CA THR A 549 3.33 11.46 -10.26
C THR A 549 4.33 12.03 -11.25
N THR A 550 5.12 11.18 -11.92
CA THR A 550 6.14 11.55 -12.89
C THR A 550 5.79 11.12 -14.30
N VAL A 551 6.54 11.61 -15.29
CA VAL A 551 6.46 11.17 -16.69
C VAL A 551 6.86 9.69 -16.85
N ASP A 552 7.75 9.16 -16.00
CA ASP A 552 8.09 7.74 -16.01
C ASP A 552 6.88 6.84 -15.72
N GLU A 553 6.03 7.25 -14.77
CA GLU A 553 4.80 6.52 -14.48
C GLU A 553 3.75 6.69 -15.61
N LEU A 554 3.69 7.87 -16.23
CA LEU A 554 2.88 8.07 -17.44
C LEU A 554 3.31 7.13 -18.55
N LEU A 555 4.62 6.98 -18.81
CA LEU A 555 5.13 6.04 -19.82
C LEU A 555 4.69 4.60 -19.54
N ARG A 556 4.74 4.17 -18.27
CA ARG A 556 4.28 2.82 -17.86
C ARG A 556 2.80 2.58 -18.12
N VAL A 557 1.98 3.62 -18.05
CA VAL A 557 0.55 3.56 -18.37
C VAL A 557 0.31 3.59 -19.86
N SER A 558 1.03 4.45 -20.59
CA SER A 558 0.84 4.70 -22.02
C SER A 558 1.45 3.62 -22.94
N TYR A 559 2.28 2.71 -22.40
CA TYR A 559 2.94 1.68 -23.22
C TYR A 559 1.97 0.74 -23.93
N TYR A 560 0.71 0.70 -23.50
CA TYR A 560 -0.35 -0.13 -24.06
C TYR A 560 -1.47 0.68 -24.75
N ASP A 561 -1.35 2.01 -24.81
CA ASP A 561 -2.17 2.89 -25.63
C ASP A 561 -1.47 3.11 -26.99
#